data_825fc9ce82ea7d9fb5dc4ada49973295
#
_entry.id   825fc9ce82ea7d9fb5dc4ada49973295
#
_cell.length_a   1.000
_cell.length_b   1.000
_cell.length_c   1.000
_cell.angle_alpha   90.00
_cell.angle_beta   90.00
_cell.angle_gamma   90.00
#
_symmetry.space_group_name_H-M   'P 1'
#
loop_
_entity.id
_entity.type
_entity.pdbx_description
1 polymer ?
#
loop_
_entity_poly.entity_id
_entity_poly.type
_entity_poly.pdbx_seq_one_letter_code
_entity_poly.pdbx_strand_id
1 'polypeptide(L)'
;MAKQLYNYWFVQFDFPNEEGKPYKSSGGKMVWNEKLKREIPFGWHCGNLFEIAVFTNGLACQKFRPKDDEASLPVIKIREMHDGISADTEKVTPNIPESVKVYNGDVLFSWSASLEVMLWAYGPGGLNQHIFKVTSANDFPKSFFYFQLLDYVDVFKKMAEARKTTMGHITQDHLQQSAIAIPDNKDIADRFEELISPIFNQIIKLHEEILN
;
A
#
# COMPACT_ATOMS: atom_id res chain seq x y z
N MET A 1 11.76 -11.73 -3.94
CA MET A 1 12.94 -10.86 -4.23
C MET A 1 12.69 -9.41 -3.79
N ALA A 2 11.73 -8.65 -4.31
CA ALA A 2 11.49 -7.24 -3.91
C ALA A 2 11.26 -7.05 -2.41
N LYS A 3 10.40 -7.88 -1.78
CA LYS A 3 10.15 -7.85 -0.33
C LYS A 3 11.41 -8.16 0.50
N GLN A 4 12.28 -9.06 0.02
CA GLN A 4 13.54 -9.36 0.71
C GLN A 4 14.50 -8.17 0.65
N LEU A 5 14.57 -7.47 -0.49
CA LEU A 5 15.37 -6.25 -0.62
C LEU A 5 14.82 -5.15 0.29
N TYR A 6 13.50 -4.97 0.34
CA TYR A 6 12.87 -4.04 1.27
C TYR A 6 13.24 -4.37 2.73
N ASN A 7 13.14 -5.64 3.13
CA ASN A 7 13.50 -6.05 4.49
C ASN A 7 14.97 -5.78 4.80
N TYR A 8 15.85 -6.01 3.84
CA TYR A 8 17.27 -5.74 3.98
C TYR A 8 17.54 -4.24 4.18
N TRP A 9 16.88 -3.38 3.40
CA TRP A 9 17.11 -1.94 3.47
C TRP A 9 16.40 -1.27 4.65
N PHE A 10 15.13 -1.56 4.88
CA PHE A 10 14.25 -0.78 5.77
C PHE A 10 13.89 -1.47 7.08
N VAL A 11 14.06 -2.79 7.16
CA VAL A 11 13.86 -3.54 8.40
C VAL A 11 15.19 -3.84 9.09
N GLN A 12 16.20 -4.30 8.34
CA GLN A 12 17.54 -4.57 8.86
C GLN A 12 18.44 -3.33 8.86
N PHE A 13 18.07 -2.29 8.09
CA PHE A 13 18.81 -1.03 7.92
C PHE A 13 20.16 -1.19 7.21
N ASP A 14 20.30 -2.19 6.38
CA ASP A 14 21.47 -2.43 5.53
C ASP A 14 21.32 -1.89 4.11
N PHE A 15 20.67 -0.72 3.98
CA PHE A 15 20.66 0.04 2.74
C PHE A 15 22.08 0.49 2.37
N PRO A 16 22.38 0.72 1.06
CA PRO A 16 23.71 1.13 0.65
C PRO A 16 24.07 2.53 1.20
N ASN A 17 25.19 2.62 1.92
CA ASN A 17 25.76 3.89 2.33
C ASN A 17 26.46 4.60 1.15
N GLU A 18 27.15 5.71 1.39
CA GLU A 18 27.89 6.49 0.37
C GLU A 18 28.97 5.68 -0.37
N GLU A 19 29.53 4.66 0.29
CA GLU A 19 30.51 3.74 -0.29
C GLU A 19 29.87 2.50 -0.95
N GLY A 20 28.54 2.42 -0.97
CA GLY A 20 27.80 1.26 -1.47
C GLY A 20 27.83 0.04 -0.55
N LYS A 21 28.32 0.17 0.69
CA LYS A 21 28.33 -0.89 1.70
C LYS A 21 27.02 -0.90 2.50
N PRO A 22 26.64 -2.06 3.11
CA PRO A 22 25.47 -2.13 4.00
C PRO A 22 25.61 -1.17 5.17
N TYR A 23 24.63 -0.27 5.38
CA TYR A 23 24.76 0.82 6.36
C TYR A 23 25.02 0.31 7.77
N LYS A 24 24.10 -0.45 8.34
CA LYS A 24 24.21 -0.92 9.74
C LYS A 24 25.39 -1.88 9.94
N SER A 25 25.51 -2.89 9.06
CA SER A 25 26.55 -3.91 9.16
C SER A 25 27.97 -3.38 8.95
N SER A 26 28.11 -2.21 8.31
CA SER A 26 29.41 -1.53 8.14
C SER A 26 29.68 -0.47 9.23
N GLY A 27 28.90 -0.46 10.31
CA GLY A 27 29.10 0.45 11.42
C GLY A 27 28.40 1.79 11.29
N GLY A 28 27.36 1.88 10.46
CA GLY A 28 26.51 3.07 10.35
C GLY A 28 25.93 3.47 11.72
N LYS A 29 25.89 4.77 11.99
CA LYS A 29 25.45 5.31 13.27
C LYS A 29 23.97 4.98 13.52
N MET A 30 23.68 4.27 14.60
CA MET A 30 22.34 3.94 15.05
C MET A 30 21.97 4.74 16.30
N VAL A 31 20.68 5.01 16.49
CA VAL A 31 20.13 5.70 17.67
C VAL A 31 18.91 4.94 18.20
N TRP A 32 18.82 4.83 19.53
CA TRP A 32 17.67 4.22 20.17
C TRP A 32 16.42 5.08 19.98
N ASN A 33 15.32 4.45 19.59
CA ASN A 33 14.02 5.12 19.47
C ASN A 33 13.02 4.53 20.48
N GLU A 34 12.56 5.34 21.40
CA GLU A 34 11.68 4.93 22.50
C GLU A 34 10.29 4.47 22.03
N LYS A 35 9.76 5.05 20.95
CA LYS A 35 8.44 4.67 20.43
C LYS A 35 8.48 3.33 19.70
N LEU A 36 9.53 3.11 18.90
CA LEU A 36 9.73 1.89 18.13
C LEU A 36 10.36 0.75 18.97
N LYS A 37 10.88 1.05 20.18
CA LYS A 37 11.58 0.09 21.05
C LYS A 37 12.72 -0.63 20.33
N ARG A 38 13.44 0.08 19.46
CA ARG A 38 14.57 -0.43 18.69
C ARG A 38 15.50 0.69 18.27
N GLU A 39 16.70 0.30 17.86
CA GLU A 39 17.61 1.22 17.17
C GLU A 39 17.16 1.47 15.74
N ILE A 40 17.27 2.72 15.31
CA ILE A 40 17.05 3.16 13.93
C ILE A 40 18.27 3.95 13.44
N PRO A 41 18.49 4.09 12.13
CA PRO A 41 19.61 4.89 11.62
C PRO A 41 19.55 6.34 12.10
N PHE A 42 20.71 6.94 12.31
CA PHE A 42 20.79 8.37 12.53
C PHE A 42 20.24 9.14 11.32
N GLY A 43 19.42 10.17 11.55
CA GLY A 43 18.69 10.87 10.48
C GLY A 43 17.39 10.15 10.05
N TRP A 44 16.86 9.28 10.94
CA TRP A 44 15.54 8.71 10.81
C TRP A 44 14.71 9.03 12.05
N HIS A 45 13.39 9.09 11.90
CA HIS A 45 12.45 9.30 13.00
C HIS A 45 11.36 8.24 13.05
N CYS A 46 10.61 8.23 14.16
CA CYS A 46 9.38 7.46 14.27
C CYS A 46 8.21 8.32 13.80
N GLY A 47 7.62 7.94 12.70
CA GLY A 47 6.41 8.54 12.17
C GLY A 47 5.25 7.53 12.08
N ASN A 48 4.23 7.86 11.31
CA ASN A 48 3.08 7.01 11.06
C ASN A 48 2.78 6.88 9.55
N LEU A 49 1.85 6.00 9.21
CA LEU A 49 1.50 5.72 7.81
C LEU A 49 0.96 6.94 7.04
N PHE A 50 0.32 7.92 7.71
CA PHE A 50 -0.15 9.13 7.05
C PHE A 50 0.98 10.09 6.65
N GLU A 51 2.17 9.94 7.22
CA GLU A 51 3.33 10.73 6.78
C GLU A 51 3.87 10.30 5.42
N ILE A 52 3.63 9.05 5.03
CA ILE A 52 4.16 8.49 3.79
C ILE A 52 3.08 8.18 2.76
N ALA A 53 1.81 8.12 3.15
CA ALA A 53 0.72 7.74 2.26
C ALA A 53 -0.60 8.44 2.60
N VAL A 54 -1.40 8.69 1.56
CA VAL A 54 -2.79 9.16 1.64
C VAL A 54 -3.72 7.97 1.41
N PHE A 55 -4.74 7.82 2.26
CA PHE A 55 -5.72 6.74 2.20
C PHE A 55 -7.08 7.30 1.77
N THR A 56 -7.45 7.13 0.52
CA THR A 56 -8.73 7.57 -0.04
C THR A 56 -9.72 6.43 0.00
N ASN A 57 -10.81 6.59 0.72
CA ASN A 57 -11.86 5.57 0.81
C ASN A 57 -12.67 5.49 -0.48
N GLY A 58 -13.05 4.29 -0.89
CA GLY A 58 -13.95 4.09 -2.01
C GLY A 58 -15.40 4.51 -1.72
N LEU A 59 -16.31 4.25 -2.64
CA LEU A 59 -17.70 4.65 -2.61
C LEU A 59 -18.66 3.51 -2.23
N ALA A 60 -19.82 3.88 -1.73
CA ALA A 60 -21.01 3.02 -1.70
C ALA A 60 -21.53 2.82 -3.14
N CYS A 61 -20.84 2.02 -3.95
CA CYS A 61 -21.03 1.91 -5.40
C CYS A 61 -22.47 1.56 -5.80
N GLN A 62 -23.24 0.90 -4.94
CA GLN A 62 -24.67 0.61 -5.16
C GLN A 62 -25.53 1.87 -5.38
N LYS A 63 -25.06 3.05 -4.95
CA LYS A 63 -25.72 4.35 -5.17
C LYS A 63 -25.39 4.99 -6.52
N PHE A 64 -24.42 4.43 -7.24
CA PHE A 64 -23.87 4.97 -8.49
C PHE A 64 -23.98 3.96 -9.64
N ARG A 65 -25.14 3.31 -9.75
CA ARG A 65 -25.39 2.35 -10.83
C ARG A 65 -25.47 3.07 -12.18
N PRO A 66 -24.91 2.47 -13.25
CA PRO A 66 -25.08 3.04 -14.60
C PRO A 66 -26.55 3.06 -14.99
N LYS A 67 -26.93 4.01 -15.84
CA LYS A 67 -28.28 4.14 -16.37
C LYS A 67 -28.30 3.56 -17.79
N ASP A 68 -29.30 2.73 -18.08
CA ASP A 68 -29.55 2.13 -19.38
C ASP A 68 -28.28 1.70 -20.14
N ASP A 69 -28.01 2.27 -21.32
CA ASP A 69 -26.86 1.95 -22.17
C ASP A 69 -25.62 2.77 -21.84
N GLU A 70 -25.51 3.37 -20.63
CA GLU A 70 -24.33 4.12 -20.22
C GLU A 70 -23.10 3.20 -20.15
N ALA A 71 -21.95 3.70 -20.62
CA ALA A 71 -20.67 3.06 -20.36
C ALA A 71 -20.49 2.81 -18.85
N SER A 72 -19.88 1.71 -18.47
CA SER A 72 -19.77 1.34 -17.06
C SER A 72 -18.37 0.87 -16.71
N LEU A 73 -18.00 1.03 -15.44
CA LEU A 73 -16.79 0.50 -14.84
C LEU A 73 -17.13 -0.68 -13.92
N PRO A 74 -16.29 -1.71 -13.83
CA PRO A 74 -16.44 -2.75 -12.81
C PRO A 74 -16.25 -2.17 -11.41
N VAL A 75 -17.04 -2.65 -10.46
CA VAL A 75 -16.87 -2.30 -9.03
C VAL A 75 -15.81 -3.20 -8.41
N ILE A 76 -14.75 -2.58 -7.89
CA ILE A 76 -13.69 -3.31 -7.22
C ILE A 76 -14.02 -3.46 -5.74
N LYS A 77 -14.38 -4.68 -5.36
CA LYS A 77 -14.60 -5.14 -3.98
C LYS A 77 -13.48 -6.09 -3.56
N ILE A 78 -13.52 -6.57 -2.33
CA ILE A 78 -12.56 -7.54 -1.82
C ILE A 78 -12.54 -8.83 -2.67
N ARG A 79 -13.69 -9.25 -3.21
CA ARG A 79 -13.77 -10.38 -4.13
C ARG A 79 -12.92 -10.13 -5.39
N GLU A 80 -13.07 -8.97 -6.01
CA GLU A 80 -12.32 -8.61 -7.21
C GLU A 80 -10.82 -8.42 -6.94
N MET A 81 -10.44 -8.10 -5.70
CA MET A 81 -9.02 -8.10 -5.30
C MET A 81 -8.44 -9.53 -5.31
N HIS A 82 -9.21 -10.54 -4.92
CA HIS A 82 -8.75 -11.94 -4.88
C HIS A 82 -8.86 -12.65 -6.23
N ASP A 83 -10.02 -12.51 -6.87
CA ASP A 83 -10.43 -13.36 -7.99
C ASP A 83 -10.30 -12.64 -9.36
N GLY A 84 -10.01 -11.32 -9.33
CA GLY A 84 -10.05 -10.48 -10.52
C GLY A 84 -11.48 -10.11 -10.94
N ILE A 85 -11.60 -9.47 -12.12
CA ILE A 85 -12.88 -9.05 -12.68
C ILE A 85 -13.52 -10.24 -13.42
N SER A 86 -14.81 -10.45 -13.21
CA SER A 86 -15.62 -11.49 -13.87
C SER A 86 -16.90 -10.93 -14.52
N ALA A 87 -17.64 -11.78 -15.23
CA ALA A 87 -18.92 -11.42 -15.81
C ALA A 87 -19.95 -10.97 -14.74
N ASP A 88 -19.86 -11.51 -13.53
CA ASP A 88 -20.75 -11.20 -12.41
C ASP A 88 -20.29 -9.99 -11.57
N THR A 89 -19.19 -9.33 -11.96
CA THR A 89 -18.72 -8.12 -11.28
C THR A 89 -19.74 -7.00 -11.46
N GLU A 90 -20.19 -6.43 -10.33
CA GLU A 90 -21.12 -5.29 -10.35
C GLU A 90 -20.55 -4.11 -11.14
N LYS A 91 -21.42 -3.27 -11.66
CA LYS A 91 -21.06 -2.11 -12.47
C LYS A 91 -21.41 -0.80 -11.75
N VAL A 92 -20.60 0.22 -12.00
CA VAL A 92 -20.77 1.58 -11.54
C VAL A 92 -20.67 2.54 -12.73
N THR A 93 -21.37 3.69 -12.66
CA THR A 93 -21.25 4.75 -13.68
C THR A 93 -19.81 5.28 -13.73
N PRO A 94 -19.27 5.65 -14.88
CA PRO A 94 -17.97 6.33 -14.97
C PRO A 94 -18.00 7.76 -14.39
N ASN A 95 -19.20 8.32 -14.11
CA ASN A 95 -19.41 9.65 -13.53
C ASN A 95 -19.21 9.64 -11.98
N ILE A 96 -18.19 8.96 -11.52
CA ILE A 96 -17.71 9.00 -10.12
C ILE A 96 -16.47 9.88 -10.01
N PRO A 97 -16.15 10.40 -8.81
CA PRO A 97 -14.93 11.18 -8.61
C PRO A 97 -13.68 10.42 -9.04
N GLU A 98 -12.72 11.12 -9.67
CA GLU A 98 -11.47 10.51 -10.14
C GLU A 98 -10.65 9.88 -9.01
N SER A 99 -10.73 10.47 -7.80
CA SER A 99 -10.02 9.96 -6.61
C SER A 99 -10.41 8.54 -6.20
N VAL A 100 -11.58 8.04 -6.64
CA VAL A 100 -12.08 6.68 -6.36
C VAL A 100 -12.12 5.78 -7.59
N LYS A 101 -11.63 6.27 -8.73
CA LYS A 101 -11.32 5.42 -9.87
C LYS A 101 -9.98 4.73 -9.65
N VAL A 102 -9.90 3.50 -10.09
CA VAL A 102 -8.73 2.63 -9.96
C VAL A 102 -8.19 2.30 -11.34
N TYR A 103 -6.88 2.32 -11.47
CA TYR A 103 -6.14 1.98 -12.69
C TYR A 103 -5.00 1.03 -12.38
N ASN A 104 -4.46 0.38 -13.41
CA ASN A 104 -3.29 -0.48 -13.27
C ASN A 104 -2.13 0.27 -12.60
N GLY A 105 -1.52 -0.35 -11.60
CA GLY A 105 -0.45 0.25 -10.80
C GLY A 105 -0.91 1.03 -9.58
N ASP A 106 -2.20 1.16 -9.33
CA ASP A 106 -2.71 1.70 -8.06
C ASP A 106 -2.49 0.72 -6.92
N VAL A 107 -2.18 1.23 -5.75
CA VAL A 107 -2.09 0.44 -4.52
C VAL A 107 -3.45 0.45 -3.83
N LEU A 108 -3.99 -0.74 -3.58
CA LEU A 108 -5.26 -0.95 -2.90
C LEU A 108 -5.02 -1.59 -1.53
N PHE A 109 -5.75 -1.11 -0.52
CA PHE A 109 -5.76 -1.68 0.82
C PHE A 109 -7.18 -1.94 1.29
N SER A 110 -7.56 -3.22 1.42
CA SER A 110 -8.82 -3.61 2.04
C SER A 110 -8.69 -3.53 3.56
N TRP A 111 -9.55 -2.73 4.20
CA TRP A 111 -9.51 -2.46 5.64
C TRP A 111 -10.62 -3.19 6.43
N SER A 112 -11.40 -4.00 5.75
CA SER A 112 -12.58 -4.69 6.29
C SER A 112 -12.57 -6.15 5.85
N ALA A 113 -13.03 -7.05 6.68
CA ALA A 113 -13.11 -8.49 6.47
C ALA A 113 -11.74 -9.17 6.23
N SER A 114 -11.17 -9.04 5.06
CA SER A 114 -9.82 -9.52 4.74
C SER A 114 -8.87 -8.32 4.61
N LEU A 115 -7.91 -8.20 5.52
CA LEU A 115 -6.89 -7.15 5.45
C LEU A 115 -5.82 -7.54 4.44
N GLU A 116 -5.76 -6.81 3.34
CA GLU A 116 -4.86 -7.11 2.24
C GLU A 116 -4.38 -5.84 1.55
N VAL A 117 -3.13 -5.83 1.12
CA VAL A 117 -2.54 -4.80 0.27
C VAL A 117 -2.13 -5.42 -1.04
N MET A 118 -2.52 -4.80 -2.15
CA MET A 118 -2.13 -5.27 -3.47
C MET A 118 -1.82 -4.12 -4.43
N LEU A 119 -1.02 -4.44 -5.43
CA LEU A 119 -0.84 -3.64 -6.63
C LEU A 119 -1.91 -4.06 -7.65
N TRP A 120 -2.82 -3.15 -7.99
CA TRP A 120 -3.91 -3.44 -8.92
C TRP A 120 -3.40 -3.57 -10.36
N ALA A 121 -3.91 -4.57 -11.09
CA ALA A 121 -3.47 -4.85 -12.47
C ALA A 121 -4.58 -5.42 -13.37
N TYR A 122 -5.85 -5.19 -13.04
CA TYR A 122 -7.01 -5.75 -13.77
C TYR A 122 -7.81 -4.67 -14.52
N GLY A 123 -7.18 -3.57 -14.91
CA GLY A 123 -7.80 -2.50 -15.67
C GLY A 123 -8.58 -1.47 -14.83
N PRO A 124 -9.29 -0.53 -15.50
CA PRO A 124 -10.00 0.53 -14.81
C PRO A 124 -11.22 0.01 -14.04
N GLY A 125 -11.49 0.63 -12.85
CA GLY A 125 -12.64 0.29 -12.04
C GLY A 125 -13.07 1.39 -11.08
N GLY A 126 -14.23 1.21 -10.44
CA GLY A 126 -14.71 2.06 -9.35
C GLY A 126 -14.53 1.38 -8.00
N LEU A 127 -13.87 2.05 -7.05
CA LEU A 127 -13.49 1.49 -5.78
C LEU A 127 -14.64 1.43 -4.78
N ASN A 128 -14.87 0.26 -4.20
CA ASN A 128 -15.88 0.06 -3.16
C ASN A 128 -15.44 0.65 -1.81
N GLN A 129 -16.41 1.08 -1.00
CA GLN A 129 -16.21 1.77 0.30
C GLN A 129 -15.40 0.99 1.34
N HIS A 130 -15.15 -0.28 1.16
CA HIS A 130 -14.38 -1.13 2.09
C HIS A 130 -12.89 -1.26 1.73
N ILE A 131 -12.44 -0.47 0.77
CA ILE A 131 -11.07 -0.48 0.26
C ILE A 131 -10.58 0.97 0.17
N PHE A 132 -9.33 1.19 0.57
CA PHE A 132 -8.61 2.43 0.32
C PHE A 132 -7.82 2.33 -1.00
N LYS A 133 -7.86 3.40 -1.79
CA LYS A 133 -6.80 3.72 -2.74
C LYS A 133 -5.70 4.44 -1.98
N VAL A 134 -4.48 3.90 -2.05
CA VAL A 134 -3.33 4.42 -1.32
C VAL A 134 -2.40 5.13 -2.30
N THR A 135 -2.15 6.41 -2.04
CA THR A 135 -1.28 7.26 -2.87
C THR A 135 -0.17 7.88 -2.04
N SER A 136 0.80 8.49 -2.68
CA SER A 136 1.92 9.15 -2.01
C SER A 136 1.46 10.32 -1.12
N ALA A 137 2.04 10.44 0.06
CA ALA A 137 2.08 11.64 0.86
C ALA A 137 3.55 12.12 0.95
N ASN A 138 3.75 13.43 1.00
CA ASN A 138 5.08 14.05 1.11
C ASN A 138 6.10 13.51 0.08
N ASP A 139 5.62 13.14 -1.12
CA ASP A 139 6.41 12.59 -2.22
C ASP A 139 7.17 11.30 -1.88
N PHE A 140 6.74 10.52 -0.90
CA PHE A 140 7.31 9.20 -0.67
C PHE A 140 6.99 8.27 -1.84
N PRO A 141 7.96 7.51 -2.35
CA PRO A 141 7.77 6.66 -3.52
C PRO A 141 6.87 5.46 -3.23
N LYS A 142 6.21 4.97 -4.29
CA LYS A 142 5.21 3.89 -4.23
C LYS A 142 5.73 2.64 -3.55
N SER A 143 6.91 2.19 -3.92
CA SER A 143 7.48 0.96 -3.35
C SER A 143 7.70 1.08 -1.85
N PHE A 144 8.09 2.25 -1.35
CA PHE A 144 8.31 2.46 0.08
C PHE A 144 7.01 2.31 0.87
N PHE A 145 5.96 3.09 0.54
CA PHE A 145 4.70 2.98 1.28
C PHE A 145 3.97 1.65 1.03
N TYR A 146 4.11 1.04 -0.14
CA TYR A 146 3.55 -0.28 -0.43
C TYR A 146 4.09 -1.35 0.53
N PHE A 147 5.41 -1.45 0.66
CA PHE A 147 6.02 -2.46 1.54
C PHE A 147 5.89 -2.12 3.02
N GLN A 148 5.91 -0.83 3.40
CA GLN A 148 5.60 -0.41 4.78
C GLN A 148 4.19 -0.83 5.18
N LEU A 149 3.20 -0.60 4.32
CA LEU A 149 1.83 -0.98 4.57
C LEU A 149 1.67 -2.50 4.59
N LEU A 150 2.33 -3.22 3.67
CA LEU A 150 2.32 -4.68 3.63
C LEU A 150 2.85 -5.30 4.94
N ASP A 151 3.92 -4.73 5.51
CA ASP A 151 4.43 -5.17 6.82
C ASP A 151 3.46 -4.83 7.96
N TYR A 152 2.84 -3.65 7.88
CA TYR A 152 1.95 -3.20 8.94
C TYR A 152 0.61 -3.94 8.94
N VAL A 153 0.18 -4.55 7.83
CA VAL A 153 -1.00 -5.43 7.77
C VAL A 153 -0.92 -6.56 8.79
N ASP A 154 0.25 -7.17 8.98
CA ASP A 154 0.42 -8.23 9.99
C ASP A 154 0.27 -7.69 11.42
N VAL A 155 0.69 -6.46 11.67
CA VAL A 155 0.44 -5.77 12.94
C VAL A 155 -1.05 -5.53 13.14
N PHE A 156 -1.75 -5.05 12.11
CA PHE A 156 -3.19 -4.83 12.15
C PHE A 156 -3.97 -6.13 12.39
N LYS A 157 -3.60 -7.22 11.74
CA LYS A 157 -4.22 -8.55 11.97
C LYS A 157 -4.11 -8.97 13.43
N LYS A 158 -2.91 -8.86 14.03
CA LYS A 158 -2.70 -9.17 15.44
C LYS A 158 -3.51 -8.26 16.37
N MET A 159 -3.62 -6.96 16.06
CA MET A 159 -4.43 -6.03 16.83
C MET A 159 -5.93 -6.37 16.76
N ALA A 160 -6.43 -6.78 15.62
CA ALA A 160 -7.81 -7.19 15.42
C ALA A 160 -8.12 -8.48 16.20
N GLU A 161 -7.24 -9.47 16.16
CA GLU A 161 -7.35 -10.73 16.90
C GLU A 161 -7.37 -10.47 18.43
N ALA A 162 -6.49 -9.63 18.94
CA ALA A 162 -6.40 -9.31 20.36
C ALA A 162 -7.68 -8.67 20.93
N ARG A 163 -8.44 -7.95 20.12
CA ARG A 163 -9.70 -7.30 20.51
C ARG A 163 -10.92 -8.24 20.45
N LYS A 164 -10.77 -9.51 20.05
CA LYS A 164 -11.85 -10.50 19.88
C LYS A 164 -13.04 -9.96 19.07
N THR A 165 -12.83 -9.00 18.19
CA THR A 165 -13.86 -8.49 17.30
C THR A 165 -13.96 -9.42 16.10
N THR A 166 -15.15 -9.93 15.84
CA THR A 166 -15.47 -10.93 14.79
C THR A 166 -15.20 -10.45 13.36
N MET A 167 -14.91 -9.16 13.18
CA MET A 167 -14.40 -8.58 11.92
C MET A 167 -13.42 -7.46 12.26
N GLY A 168 -12.15 -7.67 11.94
CA GLY A 168 -11.13 -6.66 12.09
C GLY A 168 -11.38 -5.50 11.11
N HIS A 169 -11.94 -4.40 11.61
CA HIS A 169 -11.98 -3.15 10.86
C HIS A 169 -10.76 -2.32 11.25
N ILE A 170 -9.99 -1.90 10.26
CA ILE A 170 -8.94 -0.91 10.47
C ILE A 170 -9.56 0.47 10.31
N THR A 171 -9.44 1.29 11.33
CA THR A 171 -9.93 2.66 11.36
C THR A 171 -8.79 3.64 11.04
N GLN A 172 -9.12 4.89 10.76
CA GLN A 172 -8.12 5.94 10.60
C GLN A 172 -7.25 6.12 11.86
N ASP A 173 -7.83 5.92 13.06
CA ASP A 173 -7.07 5.96 14.31
C ASP A 173 -5.98 4.89 14.37
N HIS A 174 -6.23 3.69 13.85
CA HIS A 174 -5.20 2.65 13.74
C HIS A 174 -4.06 3.06 12.80
N LEU A 175 -4.37 3.69 11.66
CA LEU A 175 -3.37 4.23 10.75
C LEU A 175 -2.57 5.37 11.40
N GLN A 176 -3.23 6.25 12.15
CA GLN A 176 -2.60 7.35 12.88
C GLN A 176 -1.68 6.87 14.01
N GLN A 177 -2.05 5.78 14.68
CA GLN A 177 -1.28 5.19 15.77
C GLN A 177 -0.19 4.23 15.29
N SER A 178 -0.07 4.01 13.98
CA SER A 178 1.01 3.19 13.43
C SER A 178 2.37 3.81 13.79
N ALA A 179 3.32 2.97 14.14
CA ALA A 179 4.68 3.40 14.45
C ALA A 179 5.64 2.75 13.45
N ILE A 180 6.23 3.56 12.59
CA ILE A 180 7.15 3.13 11.54
C ILE A 180 8.42 3.99 11.54
N ALA A 181 9.54 3.41 11.11
CA ALA A 181 10.78 4.15 10.93
C ALA A 181 10.79 4.83 9.55
N ILE A 182 10.95 6.13 9.53
CA ILE A 182 10.92 6.96 8.31
C ILE A 182 12.26 7.69 8.18
N PRO A 183 12.92 7.65 7.00
CA PRO A 183 14.11 8.46 6.75
C PRO A 183 13.74 9.95 6.66
N ASP A 184 14.53 10.82 7.30
CA ASP A 184 14.36 12.28 7.20
C ASP A 184 14.69 12.79 5.78
N ASN A 185 15.61 12.09 5.09
CA ASN A 185 15.93 12.30 3.67
C ASN A 185 15.41 11.11 2.85
N LYS A 186 14.63 11.39 1.81
CA LYS A 186 14.00 10.38 0.96
C LYS A 186 14.94 9.67 -0.03
N ASP A 187 16.19 10.13 -0.20
CA ASP A 187 17.11 9.60 -1.21
C ASP A 187 17.21 8.07 -1.20
N ILE A 188 17.18 7.46 -0.01
CA ILE A 188 17.21 5.99 0.12
C ILE A 188 15.91 5.35 -0.35
N ALA A 189 14.76 5.97 -0.09
CA ALA A 189 13.48 5.49 -0.58
C ALA A 189 13.38 5.65 -2.11
N ASP A 190 13.88 6.75 -2.66
CA ASP A 190 13.90 7.02 -4.10
C ASP A 190 14.83 6.04 -4.83
N ARG A 191 16.03 5.77 -4.31
CA ARG A 191 16.93 4.74 -4.84
C ARG A 191 16.32 3.33 -4.78
N PHE A 192 15.54 3.04 -3.77
CA PHE A 192 14.79 1.77 -3.69
C PHE A 192 13.70 1.71 -4.76
N GLU A 193 12.96 2.80 -4.99
CA GLU A 193 11.96 2.90 -6.05
C GLU A 193 12.56 2.63 -7.44
N GLU A 194 13.75 3.18 -7.73
CA GLU A 194 14.45 2.93 -9.00
C GLU A 194 14.67 1.44 -9.27
N LEU A 195 14.93 0.65 -8.22
CA LEU A 195 15.11 -0.79 -8.31
C LEU A 195 13.79 -1.57 -8.40
N ILE A 196 12.73 -1.06 -7.77
CA ILE A 196 11.48 -1.79 -7.61
C ILE A 196 10.44 -1.43 -8.67
N SER A 197 10.40 -0.18 -9.14
CA SER A 197 9.41 0.25 -10.13
C SER A 197 9.44 -0.59 -11.42
N PRO A 198 10.59 -1.03 -11.97
CA PRO A 198 10.61 -1.94 -13.10
C PRO A 198 9.94 -3.29 -12.80
N ILE A 199 10.06 -3.80 -11.57
CA ILE A 199 9.43 -5.05 -11.15
C ILE A 199 7.90 -4.87 -11.07
N PHE A 200 7.42 -3.76 -10.50
CA PHE A 200 6.00 -3.43 -10.46
C PHE A 200 5.42 -3.31 -11.88
N ASN A 201 6.11 -2.60 -12.77
CA ASN A 201 5.70 -2.46 -14.16
C ASN A 201 5.65 -3.81 -14.89
N GLN A 202 6.60 -4.70 -14.62
CA GLN A 202 6.60 -6.04 -15.21
C GLN A 202 5.43 -6.90 -14.69
N ILE A 203 5.10 -6.80 -13.39
CA ILE A 203 3.94 -7.50 -12.81
C ILE A 203 2.66 -7.02 -13.50
N ILE A 204 2.47 -5.72 -13.65
CA ILE A 204 1.30 -5.12 -14.30
C ILE A 204 1.20 -5.62 -15.75
N LYS A 205 2.29 -5.55 -16.49
CA LYS A 205 2.33 -5.97 -17.89
C LYS A 205 1.98 -7.45 -18.07
N LEU A 206 2.53 -8.32 -17.21
CA LEU A 206 2.22 -9.75 -17.25
C LEU A 206 0.73 -10.03 -16.98
N HIS A 207 0.10 -9.30 -16.06
CA HIS A 207 -1.34 -9.42 -15.84
C HIS A 207 -2.16 -8.94 -17.05
N GLU A 208 -1.77 -7.85 -17.69
CA GLU A 208 -2.42 -7.36 -18.91
C GLU A 208 -2.32 -8.37 -20.07
N GLU A 209 -1.19 -9.05 -20.20
CA GLU A 209 -0.99 -10.11 -21.20
C GLU A 209 -1.81 -11.37 -20.94
N ILE A 210 -2.10 -11.69 -19.68
CA ILE A 210 -2.93 -12.86 -19.29
C ILE A 210 -4.43 -12.58 -19.54
N LEU A 211 -4.85 -11.32 -19.42
CA LEU A 211 -6.26 -10.91 -19.56
C LEU A 211 -6.69 -10.66 -21.02
N ASN A 212 -5.76 -10.57 -21.98
CA ASN A 212 -5.99 -10.41 -23.40
C ASN A 212 -5.87 -11.76 -24.15
#